data_0d939d680724907b33ad720ce312d660
#
_entry.id   0d939d680724907b33ad720ce312d660
#
_cell.length_a   1.000
_cell.length_b   1.000
_cell.length_c   1.000
_cell.angle_alpha   90.00
_cell.angle_beta   90.00
_cell.angle_gamma   90.00
#
_symmetry.space_group_name_H-M   'P 1'
#
loop_
_entity.id
_entity.type
_entity.pdbx_description
1 polymer ?
#
loop_
_entity_poly.entity_id
_entity_poly.type
_entity_poly.pdbx_seq_one_letter_code
_entity_poly.pdbx_strand_id
1 'polypeptide(L)' 'MKKCVVLEMENKTDFENAMKDYLSDGYKIEASSCNSKYYKAILVLEENN' A
#
# COMPACT_ATOMS: atom_id res chain seq x y z
N MET A 1 2.24 -15.06 10.52
CA MET A 1 3.19 -14.63 9.47
C MET A 1 2.83 -13.26 8.97
N LYS A 2 3.83 -12.49 8.57
CA LYS A 2 3.63 -11.11 8.20
C LYS A 2 4.15 -10.87 6.78
N LYS A 3 3.33 -10.26 5.95
CA LYS A 3 3.73 -9.91 4.59
C LYS A 3 3.81 -8.39 4.47
N CYS A 4 4.86 -7.91 3.85
CA CYS A 4 5.05 -6.49 3.62
C CYS A 4 5.09 -6.21 2.13
N VAL A 5 4.39 -5.17 1.72
CA VAL A 5 4.37 -4.73 0.33
C VAL A 5 4.73 -3.26 0.30
N VAL A 6 5.64 -2.91 -0.59
CA VAL A 6 5.97 -1.51 -0.85
C VAL A 6 5.34 -1.13 -2.17
N LEU A 7 4.47 -0.13 -2.13
CA LEU A 7 3.76 0.36 -3.29
C LEU A 7 4.32 1.72 -3.64
N GLU A 8 4.73 1.90 -4.89
CA GLU A 8 5.32 3.14 -5.36
C GLU A 8 4.84 3.43 -6.76
N MET A 9 4.16 4.54 -6.95
CA MET A 9 3.56 4.90 -8.22
C MET A 9 3.62 6.39 -8.47
N GLU A 10 3.70 6.77 -9.74
CA GLU A 10 3.72 8.17 -10.13
C GLU A 10 2.32 8.74 -10.30
N ASN A 11 1.35 7.90 -10.65
CA ASN A 11 -0.02 8.34 -10.93
C ASN A 11 -0.89 8.17 -9.69
N LYS A 12 -1.53 9.25 -9.28
CA LYS A 12 -2.37 9.24 -8.08
C LYS A 12 -3.54 8.27 -8.20
N THR A 13 -4.22 8.27 -9.34
CA THR A 13 -5.38 7.41 -9.54
C THR A 13 -4.98 5.93 -9.48
N ASP A 14 -3.90 5.57 -10.14
CA ASP A 14 -3.39 4.21 -10.10
C ASP A 14 -2.99 3.82 -8.67
N PHE A 15 -2.36 4.74 -7.96
CA PHE A 15 -1.96 4.52 -6.59
C PHE A 15 -3.18 4.24 -5.70
N GLU A 16 -4.21 5.08 -5.81
CA GLU A 16 -5.44 4.90 -5.04
C GLU A 16 -6.13 3.58 -5.34
N ASN A 17 -6.19 3.20 -6.62
CA ASN A 17 -6.82 1.95 -7.01
C ASN A 17 -6.04 0.74 -6.45
N ALA A 18 -4.73 0.79 -6.51
CA ALA A 18 -3.90 -0.27 -5.96
C ALA A 18 -4.06 -0.35 -4.44
N MET A 19 -4.11 0.79 -3.77
CA MET A 19 -4.34 0.83 -2.32
C MET A 19 -5.67 0.18 -1.96
N LYS A 20 -6.72 0.49 -2.70
CA LYS A 20 -8.03 -0.11 -2.46
C LYS A 20 -7.99 -1.63 -2.57
N ASP A 21 -7.29 -2.13 -3.58
CA ASP A 21 -7.17 -3.56 -3.78
C ASP A 21 -6.48 -4.24 -2.59
N TYR A 22 -5.38 -3.66 -2.13
CA TYR A 22 -4.66 -4.22 -0.99
C TYR A 22 -5.47 -4.13 0.30
N LEU A 23 -6.13 -3.02 0.53
CA LEU A 23 -6.96 -2.87 1.73
C LEU A 23 -8.13 -3.85 1.72
N SER A 24 -8.69 -4.12 0.53
CA SER A 24 -9.74 -5.10 0.38
C SER A 24 -9.25 -6.51 0.72
N ASP A 25 -7.99 -6.79 0.47
CA ASP A 25 -7.39 -8.08 0.80
C ASP A 25 -6.99 -8.22 2.27
N GLY A 26 -7.17 -7.18 3.06
CA GLY A 26 -6.87 -7.23 4.47
C GLY A 26 -5.57 -6.56 4.89
N TYR A 27 -4.87 -5.95 3.95
CA TYR A 27 -3.64 -5.23 4.26
C TYR A 27 -3.96 -3.96 5.03
N LYS A 28 -3.01 -3.52 5.82
CA LYS A 28 -3.10 -2.26 6.55
C LYS A 28 -1.95 -1.35 6.15
N ILE A 29 -2.20 -0.05 6.16
CA ILE A 29 -1.17 0.92 5.85
C ILE A 29 -0.29 1.10 7.09
N GLU A 30 0.98 0.77 6.97
CA GLU A 30 1.92 0.96 8.07
C GLU A 30 2.59 2.33 7.98
N ALA A 31 2.91 2.76 6.76
CA ALA A 31 3.50 4.08 6.55
C ALA A 31 3.17 4.53 5.14
N SER A 32 3.09 5.83 4.95
CA SER A 32 2.88 6.38 3.62
C SER A 32 3.61 7.71 3.51
N SER A 33 4.02 8.02 2.30
CA SER A 33 4.60 9.31 2.00
C SER A 33 4.31 9.69 0.56
N CYS A 34 4.38 10.96 0.27
CA CYS A 34 4.23 11.43 -1.10
C CYS A 34 5.15 12.60 -1.31
N ASN A 35 5.55 12.76 -2.55
CA ASN A 35 6.30 13.95 -2.94
C ASN A 35 5.81 14.40 -4.31
N SER A 36 6.50 15.36 -4.92
CA SER A 36 6.04 15.92 -6.18
C SER A 36 6.16 14.94 -7.36
N LYS A 37 6.85 13.83 -7.18
CA LYS A 37 7.11 12.90 -8.28
C LYS A 37 6.38 11.57 -8.15
N TYR A 38 6.13 11.11 -6.92
CA TYR A 38 5.51 9.79 -6.75
C TYR A 38 4.84 9.66 -5.40
N TYR A 39 4.01 8.63 -5.32
CA TYR A 39 3.30 8.24 -4.10
C TYR A 39 3.86 6.91 -3.64
N LYS A 40 4.05 6.78 -2.34
CA LYS A 40 4.62 5.56 -1.77
C LYS A 40 3.86 5.16 -0.52
N ALA A 41 3.65 3.87 -0.36
CA ALA A 41 3.01 3.33 0.84
C ALA A 41 3.62 1.99 1.19
N ILE A 42 3.69 1.71 2.48
CA ILE A 42 4.13 0.43 2.99
C ILE A 42 2.91 -0.23 3.61
N LEU A 43 2.56 -1.40 3.10
CA LEU A 43 1.37 -2.13 3.51
C LEU A 43 1.78 -3.43 4.17
N VAL A 44 1.04 -3.82 5.19
CA VAL A 44 1.34 -5.02 5.95
C VAL A 44 0.09 -5.88 6.06
N LEU A 45 0.26 -7.16 5.82
CA LEU A 45 -0.78 -8.15 6.04
C LEU A 45 -0.31 -9.11 7.13
N GLU A 46 -1.05 -9.18 8.23
CA GLU A 46 -0.78 -10.15 9.26
C GLU A 46 -1.67 -11.37 9.03
N GLU A 47 -1.05 -12.53 8.94
CA GLU A 47 -1.76 -13.78 8.82
C GLU A 47 -1.80 -14.47 10.16
N ASN A 48 -3.01 -14.67 10.67
CA ASN A 48 -3.23 -15.42 11.90
C ASN A 48 -3.67 -16.83 11.57
N ASN A 49 -2.91 -17.77 12.06
CA ASN A 49 -3.28 -19.19 11.93
C ASN A 49 -3.58 -19.77 13.29
#